data_1e045eb2e4d1eccfc3b2dd07b21f0703
#
_entry.id   1e045eb2e4d1eccfc3b2dd07b21f0703
#
_cell.length_a   1.000
_cell.length_b   1.000
_cell.length_c   1.000
_cell.angle_alpha   90.00
_cell.angle_beta   90.00
_cell.angle_gamma   90.00
#
_symmetry.space_group_name_H-M   'P 1'
#
loop_
_entity.id
_entity.type
_entity.pdbx_description
1 polymer ?
#
loop_
_entity_poly.entity_id
_entity_poly.type
_entity_poly.pdbx_seq_one_letter_code
_entity_poly.pdbx_strand_id
1 'polypeptide(L)'
;MFLLLAACAARPAGAQDEPRVQVFGGYSYTRFDSRSFGFSDSSGLNGYNFSPAFNLIRGFGVAAELSGQYGSKLNFRDLAVGPQFLYPRGKTLFFAHVLIGSARSFVRVGAGERDTERAVALGGGMDLDLTSRFAVRVFQVDYLHTTLFDEKQNNLRFSTGIVYHWGTLKRKGHRAPVQP
;
A
#
# COMPACT_ATOMS: atom_id res chain seq x y z
N MET A 1 5.88 -2.23 34.47
CA MET A 1 6.47 -1.56 33.32
C MET A 1 7.69 -2.38 32.90
N PHE A 2 7.49 -3.41 32.07
CA PHE A 2 8.56 -4.27 31.58
C PHE A 2 8.64 -4.13 30.06
N LEU A 3 9.68 -3.43 29.60
CA LEU A 3 10.07 -3.38 28.21
C LEU A 3 10.78 -4.71 27.87
N LEU A 4 10.08 -5.61 27.18
CA LEU A 4 10.72 -6.78 26.59
C LEU A 4 11.37 -6.37 25.26
N LEU A 5 12.64 -6.01 25.32
CA LEU A 5 13.51 -5.91 24.15
C LEU A 5 13.79 -7.34 23.67
N ALA A 6 13.01 -7.84 22.72
CA ALA A 6 13.36 -9.03 21.98
C ALA A 6 14.49 -8.70 21.01
N ALA A 7 15.73 -8.95 21.43
CA ALA A 7 16.88 -8.98 20.55
C ALA A 7 16.73 -10.17 19.59
N CYS A 8 16.12 -9.93 18.42
CA CYS A 8 16.11 -10.89 17.32
C CYS A 8 17.54 -11.02 16.80
N ALA A 9 18.16 -12.16 17.10
CA ALA A 9 19.43 -12.59 16.54
C ALA A 9 19.40 -12.44 15.00
N ALA A 10 20.22 -11.55 14.49
CA ALA A 10 20.42 -11.33 13.06
C ALA A 10 21.08 -12.60 12.47
N ARG A 11 20.26 -13.54 11.99
CA ARG A 11 20.74 -14.54 11.05
C ARG A 11 21.11 -13.81 9.75
N PRO A 12 22.28 -14.13 9.12
CA PRO A 12 22.60 -13.57 7.83
C PRO A 12 21.45 -13.92 6.88
N ALA A 13 20.77 -12.89 6.37
CA ALA A 13 19.72 -13.04 5.40
C ALA A 13 20.32 -13.70 4.17
N GLY A 14 20.07 -14.99 3.99
CA GLY A 14 20.29 -15.66 2.72
C GLY A 14 19.64 -14.77 1.65
N ALA A 15 20.36 -14.54 0.57
CA ALA A 15 20.01 -13.60 -0.48
C ALA A 15 18.61 -13.93 -1.01
N GLN A 16 17.60 -13.28 -0.47
CA GLN A 16 16.23 -13.44 -0.94
C GLN A 16 16.13 -12.67 -2.26
N ASP A 17 15.71 -13.38 -3.28
CA ASP A 17 15.45 -12.80 -4.58
C ASP A 17 14.19 -11.93 -4.47
N GLU A 18 14.29 -10.65 -4.78
CA GLU A 18 13.15 -9.75 -4.80
C GLU A 18 12.28 -10.03 -6.03
N PRO A 19 10.95 -10.07 -5.90
CA PRO A 19 10.07 -10.24 -7.05
C PRO A 19 10.20 -9.03 -7.99
N ARG A 20 10.18 -9.29 -9.30
CA ARG A 20 10.21 -8.22 -10.31
C ARG A 20 8.86 -7.53 -10.44
N VAL A 21 7.80 -8.30 -10.36
CA VAL A 21 6.41 -7.82 -10.41
C VAL A 21 5.69 -8.33 -9.18
N GLN A 22 4.93 -7.47 -8.56
CA GLN A 22 4.01 -7.79 -7.47
C GLN A 22 2.62 -7.34 -7.86
N VAL A 23 1.61 -8.14 -7.56
CA VAL A 23 0.22 -7.78 -7.75
C VAL A 23 -0.52 -8.09 -6.45
N PHE A 24 -0.91 -7.05 -5.76
CA PHE A 24 -1.72 -7.15 -4.56
C PHE A 24 -3.21 -7.03 -4.90
N GLY A 25 -4.02 -7.83 -4.24
CA GLY A 25 -5.48 -7.71 -4.25
C GLY A 25 -6.04 -8.05 -2.87
N GLY A 26 -6.89 -7.19 -2.34
CA GLY A 26 -7.38 -7.40 -1.00
C GLY A 26 -8.54 -6.52 -0.58
N TYR A 27 -8.98 -6.78 0.65
CA TYR A 27 -9.96 -5.98 1.36
C TYR A 27 -9.31 -4.73 1.93
N SER A 28 -10.06 -3.63 1.94
CA SER A 28 -9.63 -2.41 2.60
C SER A 28 -10.75 -1.79 3.44
N TYR A 29 -10.34 -1.15 4.52
CA TYR A 29 -11.19 -0.38 5.42
C TYR A 29 -10.62 1.02 5.56
N THR A 30 -11.42 2.04 5.25
CA THR A 30 -11.02 3.44 5.38
C THR A 30 -11.81 4.11 6.48
N ARG A 31 -11.10 4.69 7.44
CA ARG A 31 -11.69 5.60 8.41
C ARG A 31 -11.66 7.00 7.81
N PHE A 32 -12.84 7.46 7.44
CA PHE A 32 -13.04 8.75 6.82
C PHE A 32 -13.34 9.80 7.90
N ASP A 33 -12.57 10.91 7.94
CA ASP A 33 -12.87 12.02 8.84
C ASP A 33 -13.93 12.91 8.19
N SER A 34 -15.18 12.68 8.56
CA SER A 34 -16.35 13.40 8.01
C SER A 34 -16.66 14.71 8.73
N ARG A 35 -15.81 15.16 9.66
CA ARG A 35 -16.02 16.40 10.42
C ARG A 35 -16.03 17.64 9.52
N SER A 36 -15.26 17.62 8.44
CA SER A 36 -15.21 18.70 7.44
C SER A 36 -16.55 18.88 6.70
N PHE A 37 -17.46 17.89 6.72
CA PHE A 37 -18.79 17.97 6.11
C PHE A 37 -19.91 18.21 7.13
N GLY A 38 -19.59 18.61 8.37
CA GLY A 38 -20.59 18.89 9.40
C GLY A 38 -21.27 17.64 10.00
N PHE A 39 -20.73 16.45 9.76
CA PHE A 39 -21.21 15.21 10.39
C PHE A 39 -20.41 14.91 11.65
N SER A 40 -21.09 14.63 12.74
CA SER A 40 -20.45 14.39 14.05
C SER A 40 -19.70 13.06 14.16
N ASP A 41 -19.83 12.16 13.20
CA ASP A 41 -19.28 10.81 13.27
C ASP A 41 -18.35 10.49 12.10
N SER A 42 -17.19 9.88 12.41
CA SER A 42 -16.34 9.28 11.41
C SER A 42 -17.03 8.07 10.76
N SER A 43 -17.24 8.10 9.45
CA SER A 43 -17.83 7.00 8.72
C SER A 43 -16.77 5.98 8.31
N GLY A 44 -16.96 4.72 8.71
CA GLY A 44 -16.16 3.60 8.20
C GLY A 44 -16.62 3.20 6.80
N LEU A 45 -15.71 3.14 5.84
CA LEU A 45 -15.96 2.69 4.49
C LEU A 45 -15.26 1.36 4.25
N ASN A 46 -15.98 0.38 3.74
CA ASN A 46 -15.46 -0.92 3.35
C ASN A 46 -15.21 -0.97 1.85
N GLY A 47 -14.17 -1.67 1.41
CA GLY A 47 -13.88 -1.71 0.00
C GLY A 47 -12.81 -2.69 -0.40
N TYR A 48 -12.24 -2.45 -1.58
CA TYR A 48 -11.14 -3.23 -2.13
C TYR A 48 -9.94 -2.32 -2.41
N ASN A 49 -8.76 -2.95 -2.44
CA ASN A 49 -7.53 -2.34 -2.89
C ASN A 49 -6.83 -3.31 -3.85
N PHE A 50 -6.45 -2.81 -5.03
CA PHE A 50 -5.68 -3.52 -6.03
C PHE A 50 -4.43 -2.71 -6.35
N SER A 51 -3.24 -3.30 -6.16
CA SER A 51 -1.99 -2.59 -6.35
C SER A 51 -0.96 -3.44 -7.10
N PRO A 52 -0.79 -3.22 -8.41
CA PRO A 52 0.34 -3.73 -9.16
C PRO A 52 1.59 -2.87 -8.87
N ALA A 53 2.75 -3.54 -8.73
CA ALA A 53 4.04 -2.89 -8.58
C ALA A 53 5.09 -3.54 -9.47
N PHE A 54 5.97 -2.73 -10.03
CA PHE A 54 7.10 -3.15 -10.84
C PHE A 54 8.41 -2.70 -10.20
N ASN A 55 9.21 -3.65 -9.76
CA ASN A 55 10.48 -3.39 -9.10
C ASN A 55 11.58 -3.23 -10.16
N LEU A 56 12.17 -2.05 -10.23
CA LEU A 56 13.17 -1.65 -11.22
C LEU A 56 14.56 -2.14 -10.84
N ILE A 57 14.92 -1.93 -9.59
CA ILE A 57 16.17 -2.34 -8.97
C ILE A 57 15.87 -2.90 -7.57
N ARG A 58 16.85 -3.52 -6.94
CA ARG A 58 16.68 -4.00 -5.56
C ARG A 58 16.35 -2.86 -4.62
N GLY A 59 15.32 -3.09 -3.80
CA GLY A 59 14.84 -2.14 -2.82
C GLY A 59 14.03 -0.97 -3.38
N PHE A 60 13.83 -0.90 -4.72
CA PHE A 60 13.11 0.23 -5.32
C PHE A 60 12.28 -0.18 -6.55
N GLY A 61 11.06 0.32 -6.61
CA GLY A 61 10.13 0.11 -7.69
C GLY A 61 9.13 1.23 -7.86
N VAL A 62 8.17 1.00 -8.72
CA VAL A 62 7.00 1.85 -8.94
C VAL A 62 5.76 1.02 -8.69
N ALA A 63 4.84 1.54 -7.91
CA ALA A 63 3.54 0.95 -7.65
C ALA A 63 2.44 1.84 -8.23
N ALA A 64 1.38 1.19 -8.72
CA ALA A 64 0.11 1.83 -8.98
C ALA A 64 -0.92 1.24 -8.03
N GLU A 65 -1.92 2.01 -7.68
CA GLU A 65 -2.98 1.59 -6.79
C GLU A 65 -4.33 2.02 -7.32
N LEU A 66 -5.28 1.10 -7.31
CA LEU A 66 -6.68 1.32 -7.60
C LEU A 66 -7.49 0.86 -6.38
N SER A 67 -8.21 1.76 -5.74
CA SER A 67 -9.08 1.39 -4.65
C SER A 67 -10.52 1.86 -4.85
N GLY A 68 -11.45 1.15 -4.25
CA GLY A 68 -12.86 1.51 -4.21
C GLY A 68 -13.41 1.26 -2.82
N GLN A 69 -13.99 2.32 -2.23
CA GLN A 69 -14.56 2.32 -0.89
C GLN A 69 -16.06 2.59 -0.98
N TYR A 70 -16.85 1.81 -0.28
CA TYR A 70 -18.31 1.87 -0.33
C TYR A 70 -18.88 2.04 1.06
N GLY A 71 -19.72 3.05 1.20
CA GLY A 71 -20.47 3.32 2.41
C GLY A 71 -21.94 3.60 2.08
N SER A 72 -22.77 3.72 3.10
CA SER A 72 -24.21 3.98 2.93
C SER A 72 -24.51 5.34 2.28
N LYS A 73 -23.66 6.34 2.50
CA LYS A 73 -23.85 7.74 2.06
C LYS A 73 -22.81 8.23 1.05
N LEU A 74 -21.64 7.60 1.01
CA LEU A 74 -20.51 8.03 0.20
C LEU A 74 -19.82 6.82 -0.45
N ASN A 75 -19.52 6.92 -1.73
CA ASN A 75 -18.62 6.03 -2.44
C ASN A 75 -17.37 6.82 -2.85
N PHE A 76 -16.22 6.22 -2.65
CA PHE A 76 -14.94 6.82 -2.94
C PHE A 76 -14.11 5.87 -3.81
N ARG A 77 -13.45 6.39 -4.84
CA ARG A 77 -12.52 5.63 -5.69
C ARG A 77 -11.27 6.46 -5.90
N ASP A 78 -10.12 5.84 -5.81
CA ASP A 78 -8.84 6.47 -6.09
C ASP A 78 -8.00 5.63 -7.04
N LEU A 79 -7.22 6.35 -7.85
CA LEU A 79 -6.18 5.82 -8.71
C LEU A 79 -4.92 6.64 -8.49
N ALA A 80 -3.85 6.01 -8.07
CA ALA A 80 -2.60 6.67 -7.77
C ALA A 80 -1.40 5.86 -8.24
N VAL A 81 -0.26 6.51 -8.49
CA VAL A 81 0.99 5.89 -8.93
C VAL A 81 2.17 6.61 -8.28
N GLY A 82 3.23 5.88 -7.98
CA GLY A 82 4.44 6.49 -7.43
C GLY A 82 5.51 5.50 -7.01
N PRO A 83 6.60 6.00 -6.42
CA PRO A 83 7.71 5.19 -5.96
C PRO A 83 7.32 4.28 -4.80
N GLN A 84 7.91 3.07 -4.81
CA GLN A 84 7.82 2.09 -3.74
C GLN A 84 9.22 1.65 -3.33
N PHE A 85 9.47 1.57 -2.02
CA PHE A 85 10.67 1.06 -1.41
C PHE A 85 10.39 -0.29 -0.78
N LEU A 86 11.35 -1.22 -0.92
CA LEU A 86 11.23 -2.60 -0.48
C LEU A 86 12.40 -2.95 0.45
N TYR A 87 12.09 -3.61 1.54
CA TYR A 87 13.08 -4.13 2.49
C TYR A 87 12.79 -5.60 2.83
N PRO A 88 13.40 -6.54 2.08
CA PRO A 88 13.22 -7.97 2.33
C PRO A 88 14.01 -8.42 3.56
N ARG A 89 13.37 -9.23 4.43
CA ARG A 89 13.98 -9.83 5.61
C ARG A 89 13.47 -11.25 5.86
N GLY A 90 14.20 -12.24 5.39
CA GLY A 90 13.77 -13.64 5.47
C GLY A 90 12.50 -13.87 4.64
N LYS A 91 11.44 -14.39 5.26
CA LYS A 91 10.14 -14.60 4.60
C LYS A 91 9.26 -13.35 4.61
N THR A 92 9.76 -12.25 5.13
CA THR A 92 8.98 -11.01 5.28
C THR A 92 9.53 -9.94 4.34
N LEU A 93 8.63 -9.28 3.62
CA LEU A 93 8.94 -8.14 2.78
C LEU A 93 8.21 -6.91 3.35
N PHE A 94 8.98 -5.96 3.88
CA PHE A 94 8.45 -4.65 4.24
C PHE A 94 8.47 -3.74 3.03
N PHE A 95 7.47 -2.88 2.92
CA PHE A 95 7.43 -1.88 1.87
C PHE A 95 6.92 -0.54 2.40
N ALA A 96 7.33 0.53 1.72
CA ALA A 96 6.80 1.87 1.89
C ALA A 96 6.60 2.51 0.52
N HIS A 97 5.59 3.35 0.36
CA HIS A 97 5.32 4.03 -0.89
C HIS A 97 4.81 5.45 -0.70
N VAL A 98 5.03 6.26 -1.73
CA VAL A 98 4.41 7.58 -1.88
C VAL A 98 3.73 7.59 -3.24
N LEU A 99 2.41 7.69 -3.25
CA LEU A 99 1.61 7.65 -4.48
C LEU A 99 0.90 8.98 -4.70
N ILE A 100 0.84 9.42 -5.94
CA ILE A 100 0.14 10.63 -6.36
C ILE A 100 -0.87 10.24 -7.42
N GLY A 101 -2.08 10.77 -7.32
CA GLY A 101 -3.14 10.40 -8.22
C GLY A 101 -4.37 11.27 -8.13
N SER A 102 -5.50 10.67 -8.46
CA SER A 102 -6.81 11.30 -8.41
C SER A 102 -7.79 10.47 -7.61
N ALA A 103 -8.64 11.16 -6.86
CA ALA A 103 -9.74 10.58 -6.12
C ALA A 103 -11.06 11.09 -6.67
N ARG A 104 -12.07 10.23 -6.72
CA ARG A 104 -13.44 10.56 -7.10
C ARG A 104 -14.38 10.20 -6.00
N SER A 105 -15.15 11.18 -5.54
CA SER A 105 -16.22 10.97 -4.59
C SER A 105 -17.58 10.99 -5.27
N PHE A 106 -18.49 10.17 -4.75
CA PHE A 106 -19.88 10.09 -5.14
C PHE A 106 -20.74 10.21 -3.90
N VAL A 107 -21.39 11.36 -3.72
CA VAL A 107 -22.35 11.58 -2.64
C VAL A 107 -23.72 11.18 -3.14
N ARG A 108 -24.40 10.27 -2.42
CA ARG A 108 -25.74 9.77 -2.78
C ARG A 108 -26.90 10.64 -2.27
N VAL A 109 -26.61 11.73 -1.55
CA VAL A 109 -27.62 12.60 -0.94
C VAL A 109 -27.67 13.92 -1.72
N GLY A 110 -28.83 14.27 -2.30
CA GLY A 110 -29.02 15.47 -3.09
C GLY A 110 -28.82 15.28 -4.60
N ALA A 111 -28.43 16.32 -5.32
CA ALA A 111 -28.33 16.37 -6.78
C ALA A 111 -27.18 15.54 -7.41
N GLY A 112 -26.51 14.67 -6.65
CA GLY A 112 -25.49 13.75 -7.16
C GLY A 112 -24.25 14.48 -7.69
N GLU A 113 -23.60 15.26 -6.87
CA GLU A 113 -22.32 15.92 -7.24
C GLU A 113 -21.19 14.90 -7.37
N ARG A 114 -20.47 15.02 -8.50
CA ARG A 114 -19.24 14.28 -8.77
C ARG A 114 -18.09 15.25 -8.70
N ASP A 115 -17.13 14.96 -7.85
CA ASP A 115 -15.90 15.71 -7.80
C ASP A 115 -14.69 14.82 -8.06
N THR A 116 -13.68 15.35 -8.77
CA THR A 116 -12.45 14.64 -9.09
C THR A 116 -11.28 15.50 -8.67
N GLU A 117 -10.55 15.07 -7.68
CA GLU A 117 -9.49 15.84 -7.09
C GLU A 117 -8.16 15.10 -7.00
N ARG A 118 -7.11 15.84 -6.67
CA ARG A 118 -5.78 15.28 -6.46
C ARG A 118 -5.72 14.55 -5.13
N ALA A 119 -5.09 13.37 -5.14
CA ALA A 119 -4.87 12.57 -3.96
C ALA A 119 -3.37 12.27 -3.82
N VAL A 120 -2.90 12.31 -2.58
CA VAL A 120 -1.56 11.83 -2.21
C VAL A 120 -1.73 10.76 -1.16
N ALA A 121 -1.12 9.59 -1.38
CA ALA A 121 -1.08 8.51 -0.42
C ALA A 121 0.35 8.30 0.06
N LEU A 122 0.56 8.30 1.37
CA LEU A 122 1.80 7.90 2.02
C LEU A 122 1.51 6.66 2.85
N GLY A 123 2.16 5.56 2.55
CA GLY A 123 1.86 4.32 3.24
C GLY A 123 2.95 3.30 3.20
N GLY A 124 2.63 2.14 3.77
CA GLY A 124 3.52 1.00 3.81
C GLY A 124 2.88 -0.17 4.52
N GLY A 125 3.58 -1.29 4.51
CA GLY A 125 3.06 -2.52 5.08
C GLY A 125 4.06 -3.65 5.12
N MET A 126 3.51 -4.84 5.32
CA MET A 126 4.29 -6.05 5.49
C MET A 126 3.62 -7.21 4.74
N ASP A 127 4.37 -7.84 3.85
CA ASP A 127 4.00 -9.05 3.16
C ASP A 127 4.77 -10.24 3.77
N LEU A 128 4.08 -11.36 3.97
CA LEU A 128 4.65 -12.62 4.44
C LEU A 128 4.60 -13.65 3.32
N ASP A 129 5.76 -14.07 2.84
CA ASP A 129 5.89 -15.07 1.78
C ASP A 129 5.42 -16.44 2.27
N LEU A 130 4.39 -16.98 1.63
CA LEU A 130 3.90 -18.36 1.84
C LEU A 130 4.61 -19.33 0.89
N THR A 131 4.80 -18.91 -0.34
CA THR A 131 5.50 -19.65 -1.39
C THR A 131 6.37 -18.69 -2.21
N SER A 132 7.12 -19.22 -3.19
CA SER A 132 7.89 -18.37 -4.12
C SER A 132 7.03 -17.44 -4.99
N ARG A 133 5.72 -17.70 -5.09
CA ARG A 133 4.80 -16.91 -5.93
C ARG A 133 3.69 -16.21 -5.18
N PHE A 134 3.37 -16.64 -3.96
CA PHE A 134 2.27 -16.10 -3.17
C PHE A 134 2.75 -15.62 -1.81
N ALA A 135 2.31 -14.43 -1.44
CA ALA A 135 2.45 -13.88 -0.12
C ALA A 135 1.09 -13.39 0.40
N VAL A 136 0.99 -13.26 1.71
CA VAL A 136 -0.13 -12.57 2.37
C VAL A 136 0.35 -11.20 2.79
N ARG A 137 -0.36 -10.16 2.38
CA ARG A 137 -0.21 -8.83 2.95
C ARG A 137 -0.90 -8.82 4.31
N VAL A 138 -0.08 -8.89 5.36
CA VAL A 138 -0.57 -8.97 6.74
C VAL A 138 -1.29 -7.69 7.11
N PHE A 139 -0.68 -6.56 6.75
CA PHE A 139 -1.28 -5.24 6.85
C PHE A 139 -0.63 -4.26 5.86
N GLN A 140 -1.40 -3.30 5.44
CA GLN A 140 -0.97 -2.06 4.79
C GLN A 140 -1.72 -0.91 5.45
N VAL A 141 -1.01 0.17 5.75
CA VAL A 141 -1.60 1.39 6.32
C VAL A 141 -1.23 2.54 5.41
N ASP A 142 -2.23 3.26 4.94
CA ASP A 142 -2.05 4.42 4.07
C ASP A 142 -2.71 5.65 4.69
N TYR A 143 -1.96 6.71 4.75
CA TYR A 143 -2.46 8.05 5.01
C TYR A 143 -2.80 8.71 3.67
N LEU A 144 -4.10 8.96 3.47
CA LEU A 144 -4.63 9.56 2.26
C LEU A 144 -4.91 11.04 2.53
N HIS A 145 -4.18 11.90 1.86
CA HIS A 145 -4.44 13.33 1.85
C HIS A 145 -5.15 13.70 0.55
N THR A 146 -6.38 14.15 0.67
CA THR A 146 -7.20 14.61 -0.47
C THR A 146 -7.69 16.02 -0.19
N THR A 147 -7.79 16.84 -1.24
CA THR A 147 -8.42 18.16 -1.17
C THR A 147 -9.77 18.03 -1.86
N LEU A 148 -10.83 17.77 -1.12
CA LEU A 148 -12.20 17.63 -1.63
C LEU A 148 -12.99 18.89 -1.27
N PHE A 149 -13.61 19.54 -2.26
CA PHE A 149 -14.43 20.77 -2.09
C PHE A 149 -13.70 21.91 -1.37
N ASP A 150 -12.41 22.18 -1.73
CA ASP A 150 -11.52 23.14 -1.06
C ASP A 150 -11.22 22.82 0.44
N GLU A 151 -11.68 21.67 0.94
CA GLU A 151 -11.44 21.19 2.30
C GLU A 151 -10.37 20.09 2.31
N LYS A 152 -9.35 20.27 3.16
CA LYS A 152 -8.29 19.29 3.37
C LYS A 152 -8.83 18.12 4.19
N GLN A 153 -8.79 16.93 3.65
CA GLN A 153 -9.22 15.71 4.32
C GLN A 153 -8.06 14.76 4.54
N ASN A 154 -8.04 14.20 5.73
CA ASN A 154 -7.04 13.23 6.16
C ASN A 154 -7.74 11.92 6.48
N ASN A 155 -7.49 10.91 5.67
CA ASN A 155 -8.11 9.61 5.82
C ASN A 155 -7.06 8.55 6.09
N LEU A 156 -7.38 7.59 6.95
CA LEU A 156 -6.53 6.45 7.24
C LEU A 156 -7.16 5.20 6.65
N ARG A 157 -6.42 4.51 5.78
CA ARG A 157 -6.84 3.26 5.15
C ARG A 157 -6.00 2.09 5.64
N PHE A 158 -6.65 1.00 5.96
CA PHE A 158 -6.06 -0.29 6.30
C PHE A 158 -6.42 -1.28 5.22
N SER A 159 -5.44 -2.07 4.76
CA SER A 159 -5.67 -3.11 3.75
C SER A 159 -4.96 -4.41 4.13
N THR A 160 -5.59 -5.53 3.75
CA THR A 160 -5.04 -6.90 3.89
C THR A 160 -5.49 -7.76 2.72
N GLY A 161 -4.72 -8.77 2.35
CA GLY A 161 -5.07 -9.61 1.21
C GLY A 161 -3.93 -10.47 0.71
N ILE A 162 -3.97 -10.79 -0.59
CA ILE A 162 -3.01 -11.69 -1.23
C ILE A 162 -2.13 -10.90 -2.19
N VAL A 163 -0.85 -11.26 -2.23
CA VAL A 163 0.15 -10.74 -3.18
C VAL A 163 0.61 -11.89 -4.06
N TYR A 164 0.57 -11.67 -5.37
CA TYR A 164 1.16 -12.56 -6.35
C TYR A 164 2.49 -11.98 -6.84
N HIS A 165 3.54 -12.80 -6.83
CA HIS A 165 4.89 -12.45 -7.27
C HIS A 165 5.20 -13.08 -8.62
N TRP A 166 5.73 -12.29 -9.55
CA TRP A 166 6.17 -12.76 -10.86
C TRP A 166 7.56 -12.23 -11.20
N GLY A 167 8.42 -13.15 -11.68
CA GLY A 167 9.81 -12.84 -12.01
C GLY A 167 10.67 -12.54 -10.79
N THR A 168 11.97 -12.46 -10.99
CA THR A 168 12.95 -12.28 -9.92
C THR A 168 14.03 -11.32 -10.35
N LEU A 169 14.39 -10.37 -9.47
CA LEU A 169 15.54 -9.51 -9.63
C LEU A 169 16.78 -10.24 -9.14
N LYS A 170 17.58 -10.79 -10.08
CA LYS A 170 18.83 -11.47 -9.75
C LYS A 170 19.84 -10.50 -9.15
N ARG A 171 20.54 -10.94 -8.12
CA ARG A 171 21.73 -10.25 -7.59
C ARG A 171 22.79 -10.24 -8.68
N LYS A 172 23.34 -9.08 -9.08
CA LYS A 172 24.57 -9.02 -9.84
C LYS A 172 25.64 -9.71 -9.00
N GLY A 173 26.04 -10.92 -9.42
CA GLY A 173 27.08 -11.69 -8.74
C GLY A 173 28.35 -10.83 -8.65
N HIS A 174 28.88 -10.71 -7.46
CA HIS A 174 30.24 -10.27 -7.28
C HIS A 174 31.09 -11.33 -7.97
N ARG A 175 31.64 -11.04 -9.16
CA ARG A 175 32.66 -11.91 -9.76
C ARG A 175 33.75 -12.02 -8.72
N ALA A 176 33.94 -13.23 -8.19
CA ALA A 176 35.14 -13.51 -7.41
C ALA A 176 36.37 -13.11 -8.25
N PRO A 177 37.37 -12.42 -7.67
CA PRO A 177 38.59 -12.12 -8.38
C PRO A 177 39.21 -13.44 -8.81
N VAL A 178 39.47 -13.60 -10.10
CA VAL A 178 40.27 -14.68 -10.64
C VAL A 178 41.65 -14.51 -10.02
N GLN A 179 42.02 -15.38 -9.10
CA GLN A 179 43.39 -15.47 -8.60
C GLN A 179 44.28 -15.98 -9.75
N PRO A 180 45.42 -15.35 -9.95
CA PRO A 180 46.42 -15.77 -10.96
C PRO A 180 47.07 -17.10 -10.60
#